data_790b2f9fe4260ec5df1013e41ff6114c
#
_entry.id   790b2f9fe4260ec5df1013e41ff6114c
#
_cell.length_a   1.000
_cell.length_b   1.000
_cell.length_c   1.000
_cell.angle_alpha   90.00
_cell.angle_beta   90.00
_cell.angle_gamma   90.00
#
_symmetry.space_group_name_H-M   'P 1'
#
loop_
_entity.id
_entity.type
_entity.pdbx_description
1 polymer ?
#
loop_
_entity_poly.entity_id
_entity_poly.type
_entity_poly.pdbx_seq_one_letter_code
_entity_poly.pdbx_strand_id
1 'polypeptide(L)'
;PLTSLKHAGGPWELGLAETQQTLLLNGLRDRIVVQADGQLKTGRDVVIAALLGAEEFGFATAPLVVSGCIMMRVCHLDTCPVGVATQNPVLRERFSGKAEYIVNFFNYIAEEVREILAELGFRSIEEAVGHVEALDVNSAIEHWKASGLDLTPILHVPELPEGTSLRNTRGQEHGLERALGHLRLEVIVVV
;
A
#
# COMPACT_ATOMS: atom_id res chain seq x y z
N PRO A 1 -16.85 0.75 0.53
CA PRO A 1 -18.23 0.58 0.07
C PRO A 1 -18.32 -0.26 -1.20
N LEU A 2 -19.43 -0.98 -1.39
CA LEU A 2 -19.60 -1.84 -2.56
C LEU A 2 -19.60 -1.04 -3.88
N THR A 3 -20.11 0.18 -3.83
CA THR A 3 -20.08 1.12 -4.96
C THR A 3 -18.65 1.48 -5.36
N SER A 4 -17.76 1.73 -4.40
CA SER A 4 -16.34 2.00 -4.68
C SER A 4 -15.65 0.80 -5.32
N LEU A 5 -15.92 -0.42 -4.83
CA LEU A 5 -15.39 -1.65 -5.42
C LEU A 5 -15.82 -1.90 -6.86
N LYS A 6 -17.01 -1.42 -7.23
CA LYS A 6 -17.59 -1.68 -8.57
C LYS A 6 -17.39 -0.54 -9.56
N HIS A 7 -17.26 0.69 -9.10
CA HIS A 7 -17.44 1.86 -9.94
C HIS A 7 -16.43 2.99 -9.72
N ALA A 8 -15.49 2.85 -8.78
CA ALA A 8 -14.52 3.90 -8.48
C ALA A 8 -13.09 3.35 -8.45
N GLY A 9 -12.16 4.13 -8.99
CA GLY A 9 -10.74 3.82 -9.02
C GLY A 9 -10.34 2.82 -10.10
N GLY A 10 -9.04 2.58 -10.19
CA GLY A 10 -8.40 1.57 -11.03
C GLY A 10 -7.53 0.63 -10.18
N PRO A 11 -6.86 -0.34 -10.80
CA PRO A 11 -5.83 -1.13 -10.14
C PRO A 11 -4.76 -0.24 -9.53
N TRP A 12 -4.34 -0.54 -8.30
CA TRP A 12 -3.33 0.26 -7.61
C TRP A 12 -1.97 0.21 -8.33
N GLU A 13 -1.67 -0.87 -9.03
CA GLU A 13 -0.44 -1.07 -9.79
C GLU A 13 -0.30 0.01 -10.88
N LEU A 14 -1.39 0.35 -11.58
CA LEU A 14 -1.40 1.41 -12.58
C LEU A 14 -1.15 2.78 -11.94
N GLY A 15 -1.90 3.10 -10.89
CA GLY A 15 -1.77 4.38 -10.19
C GLY A 15 -0.40 4.57 -9.54
N LEU A 16 0.17 3.50 -9.00
CA LEU A 16 1.50 3.53 -8.38
C LEU A 16 2.61 3.74 -9.43
N ALA A 17 2.58 2.99 -10.54
CA ALA A 17 3.53 3.13 -11.63
C ALA A 17 3.48 4.54 -12.24
N GLU A 18 2.28 5.06 -12.51
CA GLU A 18 2.08 6.43 -13.01
C GLU A 18 2.61 7.47 -12.02
N THR A 19 2.37 7.30 -10.73
CA THR A 19 2.87 8.18 -9.67
C THR A 19 4.40 8.17 -9.62
N GLN A 20 5.01 7.00 -9.59
CA GLN A 20 6.46 6.83 -9.57
C GLN A 20 7.12 7.51 -10.78
N GLN A 21 6.65 7.21 -11.98
CA GLN A 21 7.17 7.78 -13.22
C GLN A 21 7.01 9.30 -13.27
N THR A 22 5.84 9.80 -12.88
CA THR A 22 5.56 11.26 -12.85
C THR A 22 6.49 11.98 -11.86
N LEU A 23 6.68 11.44 -10.66
CA LEU A 23 7.57 12.02 -9.66
C LEU A 23 9.02 12.02 -10.12
N LEU A 24 9.47 10.96 -10.78
CA LEU A 24 10.82 10.85 -11.36
C LEU A 24 11.03 11.88 -12.45
N LEU A 25 10.11 11.97 -13.43
CA LEU A 25 10.19 12.92 -14.55
C LEU A 25 10.21 14.40 -14.09
N ASN A 26 9.61 14.70 -12.95
CA ASN A 26 9.57 16.05 -12.40
C ASN A 26 10.65 16.32 -11.32
N GLY A 27 11.56 15.38 -11.04
CA GLY A 27 12.61 15.53 -10.03
C GLY A 27 12.05 15.68 -8.60
N LEU A 28 10.89 15.08 -8.32
CA LEU A 28 10.20 15.19 -7.04
C LEU A 28 10.26 13.90 -6.21
N ARG A 29 10.71 12.79 -6.81
CA ARG A 29 10.65 11.47 -6.17
C ARG A 29 11.40 11.38 -4.86
N ASP A 30 12.56 11.99 -4.79
CA ASP A 30 13.44 11.99 -3.62
C ASP A 30 12.87 12.76 -2.40
N ARG A 31 11.81 13.55 -2.61
CA ARG A 31 11.18 14.42 -1.59
C ARG A 31 9.91 13.83 -0.99
N ILE A 32 9.35 12.78 -1.59
CA ILE A 32 8.02 12.26 -1.29
C ILE A 32 8.13 10.77 -0.95
N VAL A 33 7.56 10.38 0.20
CA VAL A 33 7.30 8.98 0.54
C VAL A 33 6.02 8.56 -0.19
N VAL A 34 6.06 7.46 -0.91
CA VAL A 34 4.91 6.93 -1.64
C VAL A 34 4.33 5.74 -0.89
N GLN A 35 3.05 5.82 -0.54
CA GLN A 35 2.31 4.75 0.09
C GLN A 35 1.38 4.06 -0.92
N ALA A 36 1.38 2.73 -0.92
CA ALA A 36 0.41 1.93 -1.66
C ALA A 36 -0.63 1.31 -0.71
N ASP A 37 -1.91 1.43 -1.06
CA ASP A 37 -3.02 0.75 -0.42
C ASP A 37 -4.01 0.30 -1.51
N GLY A 38 -4.50 -0.91 -1.40
CA GLY A 38 -5.41 -1.47 -2.39
C GLY A 38 -5.47 -2.98 -2.36
N GLN A 39 -5.92 -3.57 -1.25
CA GLN A 39 -6.07 -5.02 -1.12
C GLN A 39 -4.73 -5.80 -1.01
N LEU A 40 -3.68 -5.18 -0.49
CA LEU A 40 -2.45 -5.90 -0.17
C LEU A 40 -2.74 -6.97 0.90
N LYS A 41 -2.28 -8.20 0.70
CA LYS A 41 -2.59 -9.36 1.56
C LYS A 41 -1.41 -10.28 1.81
N THR A 42 -0.41 -10.27 0.95
CA THR A 42 0.74 -11.17 0.96
C THR A 42 2.06 -10.41 0.92
N GLY A 43 3.15 -11.05 1.27
CA GLY A 43 4.48 -10.47 1.11
C GLY A 43 4.83 -10.23 -0.37
N ARG A 44 4.30 -11.06 -1.26
CA ARG A 44 4.43 -10.85 -2.71
C ARG A 44 3.79 -9.54 -3.16
N ASP A 45 2.59 -9.19 -2.65
CA ASP A 45 1.95 -7.91 -2.97
C ASP A 45 2.82 -6.73 -2.52
N VAL A 46 3.42 -6.83 -1.32
CA VAL A 46 4.35 -5.82 -0.78
C VAL A 46 5.57 -5.65 -1.68
N VAL A 47 6.21 -6.75 -2.08
CA VAL A 47 7.41 -6.68 -2.95
C VAL A 47 7.06 -6.10 -4.32
N ILE A 48 5.95 -6.51 -4.94
CA ILE A 48 5.49 -5.91 -6.21
C ILE A 48 5.25 -4.41 -6.04
N ALA A 49 4.60 -3.97 -4.96
CA ALA A 49 4.39 -2.56 -4.70
C ALA A 49 5.71 -1.81 -4.48
N ALA A 50 6.69 -2.39 -3.78
CA ALA A 50 8.01 -1.80 -3.63
C ALA A 50 8.73 -1.65 -4.98
N LEU A 51 8.75 -2.70 -5.80
CA LEU A 51 9.35 -2.66 -7.14
C LEU A 51 8.70 -1.61 -8.05
N LEU A 52 7.39 -1.36 -7.88
CA LEU A 52 6.67 -0.30 -8.60
C LEU A 52 6.84 1.10 -7.96
N GLY A 53 7.52 1.22 -6.82
CA GLY A 53 7.90 2.49 -6.23
C GLY A 53 7.28 2.83 -4.87
N ALA A 54 6.54 1.94 -4.22
CA ALA A 54 6.02 2.18 -2.88
C ALA A 54 7.09 1.98 -1.80
N GLU A 55 7.03 2.81 -0.75
CA GLU A 55 7.88 2.74 0.44
C GLU A 55 7.06 2.43 1.70
N GLU A 56 5.76 2.68 1.66
CA GLU A 56 4.80 2.37 2.72
C GLU A 56 3.65 1.55 2.17
N PHE A 57 3.07 0.67 3.01
CA PHE A 57 2.09 -0.32 2.59
C PHE A 57 0.88 -0.31 3.52
N GLY A 58 -0.29 0.02 2.97
CA GLY A 58 -1.55 0.04 3.70
C GLY A 58 -2.28 -1.29 3.64
N PHE A 59 -2.75 -1.76 4.80
CA PHE A 59 -3.51 -3.00 4.93
C PHE A 59 -4.84 -2.73 5.63
N ALA A 60 -5.95 -3.05 5.00
CA ALA A 60 -7.27 -2.94 5.60
C ALA A 60 -7.98 -4.30 5.66
N THR A 61 -8.19 -4.94 4.52
CA THR A 61 -8.95 -6.20 4.42
C THR A 61 -8.25 -7.36 5.13
N ALA A 62 -6.94 -7.51 4.95
CA ALA A 62 -6.19 -8.62 5.53
C ALA A 62 -6.28 -8.67 7.07
N PRO A 63 -5.95 -7.60 7.83
CA PRO A 63 -6.10 -7.63 9.28
C PRO A 63 -7.56 -7.77 9.74
N LEU A 64 -8.54 -7.29 8.97
CA LEU A 64 -9.95 -7.52 9.29
C LEU A 64 -10.32 -9.01 9.18
N VAL A 65 -9.89 -9.69 8.12
CA VAL A 65 -10.13 -11.14 7.93
C VAL A 65 -9.42 -11.94 9.01
N VAL A 66 -8.20 -11.61 9.33
CA VAL A 66 -7.44 -12.24 10.44
C VAL A 66 -8.14 -12.06 11.78
N SER A 67 -8.85 -10.93 11.97
CA SER A 67 -9.68 -10.67 13.15
C SER A 67 -11.02 -11.37 13.15
N GLY A 68 -11.33 -12.18 12.12
CA GLY A 68 -12.57 -12.94 12.02
C GLY A 68 -13.66 -12.30 11.16
N CYS A 69 -13.34 -11.27 10.37
CA CYS A 69 -14.27 -10.68 9.41
C CYS A 69 -14.58 -11.65 8.27
N ILE A 70 -15.88 -11.88 8.04
CA ILE A 70 -16.37 -12.74 6.94
C ILE A 70 -16.72 -11.96 5.66
N MET A 71 -16.34 -10.71 5.57
CA MET A 71 -16.52 -9.85 4.39
C MET A 71 -17.98 -9.67 3.94
N MET A 72 -18.92 -9.70 4.85
CA MET A 72 -20.36 -9.59 4.58
C MET A 72 -20.79 -8.18 4.12
N ARG A 73 -19.94 -7.18 4.33
CA ARG A 73 -20.14 -5.79 3.85
C ARG A 73 -21.36 -5.07 4.45
N VAL A 74 -21.81 -5.46 5.65
CA VAL A 74 -22.91 -4.83 6.38
C VAL A 74 -22.45 -3.93 7.54
N CYS A 75 -21.17 -3.56 7.57
CA CYS A 75 -20.56 -2.75 8.63
C CYS A 75 -21.26 -1.41 8.84
N HIS A 76 -21.75 -0.79 7.76
CA HIS A 76 -22.46 0.49 7.78
C HIS A 76 -23.87 0.41 8.36
N LEU A 77 -24.40 -0.80 8.58
CA LEU A 77 -25.74 -1.04 9.14
C LEU A 77 -25.70 -1.40 10.65
N ASP A 78 -24.52 -1.43 11.26
CA ASP A 78 -24.32 -1.88 12.65
C ASP A 78 -24.79 -3.32 12.93
N THR A 79 -24.84 -4.15 11.89
CA THR A 79 -25.38 -5.52 11.90
C THR A 79 -24.31 -6.60 11.66
N CYS A 80 -23.04 -6.31 11.98
CA CYS A 80 -21.95 -7.24 11.76
C CYS A 80 -22.16 -8.55 12.52
N PRO A 81 -22.40 -9.70 11.86
CA PRO A 81 -22.79 -10.93 12.52
C PRO A 81 -21.66 -11.58 13.33
N VAL A 82 -20.40 -11.20 13.09
CA VAL A 82 -19.21 -11.70 13.77
C VAL A 82 -18.60 -10.70 14.77
N GLY A 83 -19.27 -9.57 15.00
CA GLY A 83 -18.88 -8.61 16.03
C GLY A 83 -17.67 -7.74 15.74
N VAL A 84 -17.03 -7.84 14.57
CA VAL A 84 -15.80 -7.07 14.24
C VAL A 84 -16.09 -5.58 14.11
N ALA A 85 -17.22 -5.21 13.49
CA ALA A 85 -17.55 -3.83 13.17
C ALA A 85 -19.01 -3.53 13.54
N THR A 86 -19.30 -3.45 14.84
CA THR A 86 -20.63 -3.14 15.38
C THR A 86 -20.51 -2.54 16.78
N GLN A 87 -21.46 -1.67 17.14
CA GLN A 87 -21.66 -1.16 18.49
C GLN A 87 -22.74 -1.93 19.25
N ASN A 88 -23.50 -2.80 18.57
CA ASN A 88 -24.53 -3.63 19.20
C ASN A 88 -23.89 -4.60 20.24
N PRO A 89 -24.25 -4.52 21.53
CA PRO A 89 -23.59 -5.30 22.58
C PRO A 89 -23.71 -6.81 22.37
N VAL A 90 -24.84 -7.30 21.90
CA VAL A 90 -25.07 -8.74 21.64
C VAL A 90 -24.22 -9.25 20.49
N LEU A 91 -24.04 -8.45 19.45
CA LEU A 91 -23.18 -8.83 18.31
C LEU A 91 -21.69 -8.73 18.67
N ARG A 92 -21.30 -7.77 19.51
CA ARG A 92 -19.92 -7.64 19.99
C ARG A 92 -19.43 -8.86 20.79
N GLU A 93 -20.30 -9.52 21.52
CA GLU A 93 -19.98 -10.76 22.24
C GLU A 93 -19.52 -11.91 21.33
N ARG A 94 -19.83 -11.83 20.03
CA ARG A 94 -19.41 -12.81 19.02
C ARG A 94 -18.00 -12.58 18.51
N PHE A 95 -17.37 -11.45 18.86
CA PHE A 95 -16.02 -11.14 18.41
C PHE A 95 -15.01 -12.10 19.04
N SER A 96 -14.32 -12.87 18.21
CA SER A 96 -13.33 -13.87 18.60
C SER A 96 -11.90 -13.52 18.21
N GLY A 97 -11.68 -12.34 17.61
CA GLY A 97 -10.36 -11.88 17.20
C GLY A 97 -9.43 -11.63 18.39
N LYS A 98 -8.13 -11.85 18.17
CA LYS A 98 -7.08 -11.59 19.16
C LYS A 98 -5.95 -10.79 18.51
N ALA A 99 -5.30 -9.94 19.30
CA ALA A 99 -4.17 -9.15 18.83
C ALA A 99 -3.02 -10.01 18.31
N GLU A 100 -2.78 -11.16 18.95
CA GLU A 100 -1.72 -12.10 18.56
C GLU A 100 -1.92 -12.64 17.14
N TYR A 101 -3.15 -12.78 16.68
CA TYR A 101 -3.42 -13.24 15.31
C TYR A 101 -2.91 -12.23 14.28
N ILE A 102 -3.12 -10.94 14.54
CA ILE A 102 -2.64 -9.87 13.68
C ILE A 102 -1.12 -9.78 13.72
N VAL A 103 -0.52 -9.84 14.91
CA VAL A 103 0.94 -9.84 15.08
C VAL A 103 1.58 -11.00 14.31
N ASN A 104 1.08 -12.21 14.48
CA ASN A 104 1.59 -13.39 13.80
C ASN A 104 1.42 -13.27 12.27
N PHE A 105 0.27 -12.78 11.82
CA PHE A 105 0.02 -12.58 10.39
C PHE A 105 1.04 -11.62 9.75
N PHE A 106 1.31 -10.48 10.39
CA PHE A 106 2.30 -9.54 9.87
C PHE A 106 3.74 -10.05 9.99
N ASN A 107 4.06 -10.88 10.98
CA ASN A 107 5.34 -11.57 11.03
C ASN A 107 5.51 -12.52 9.83
N TYR A 108 4.46 -13.25 9.45
CA TYR A 108 4.50 -14.12 8.26
C TYR A 108 4.62 -13.30 6.96
N ILE A 109 3.90 -12.17 6.84
CA ILE A 109 4.09 -11.25 5.71
C ILE A 109 5.54 -10.77 5.63
N ALA A 110 6.14 -10.35 6.75
CA ALA A 110 7.50 -9.88 6.79
C ALA A 110 8.52 -10.98 6.42
N GLU A 111 8.25 -12.23 6.82
CA GLU A 111 9.10 -13.37 6.46
C GLU A 111 9.01 -13.66 4.96
N GLU A 112 7.80 -13.72 4.39
CA GLU A 112 7.59 -13.90 2.95
C GLU A 112 8.29 -12.78 2.14
N VAL A 113 8.19 -11.52 2.59
CA VAL A 113 8.90 -10.38 1.97
C VAL A 113 10.41 -10.62 1.99
N ARG A 114 10.97 -11.06 3.14
CA ARG A 114 12.41 -11.32 3.29
C ARG A 114 12.88 -12.44 2.36
N GLU A 115 12.11 -13.51 2.23
CA GLU A 115 12.41 -14.64 1.34
C GLU A 115 12.45 -14.17 -0.12
N ILE A 116 11.41 -13.45 -0.58
CA ILE A 116 11.33 -12.96 -1.96
C ILE A 116 12.46 -11.95 -2.26
N LEU A 117 12.75 -11.01 -1.34
CA LEU A 117 13.85 -10.07 -1.52
C LEU A 117 15.20 -10.79 -1.63
N ALA A 118 15.42 -11.84 -0.84
CA ALA A 118 16.63 -12.64 -0.91
C ALA A 118 16.78 -13.40 -2.25
N GLU A 119 15.68 -13.95 -2.77
CA GLU A 119 15.63 -14.58 -4.11
C GLU A 119 15.96 -13.60 -5.23
N LEU A 120 15.47 -12.35 -5.11
CA LEU A 120 15.75 -11.27 -6.06
C LEU A 120 17.14 -10.63 -5.87
N GLY A 121 17.84 -10.92 -4.77
CA GLY A 121 19.16 -10.38 -4.47
C GLY A 121 19.16 -9.02 -3.77
N PHE A 122 18.02 -8.53 -3.29
CA PHE A 122 17.92 -7.30 -2.50
C PHE A 122 18.14 -7.57 -1.01
N ARG A 123 18.82 -6.64 -0.31
CA ARG A 123 19.08 -6.73 1.13
C ARG A 123 18.00 -6.09 1.98
N SER A 124 17.23 -5.17 1.40
CA SER A 124 16.15 -4.46 2.08
C SER A 124 15.07 -4.05 1.09
N ILE A 125 13.90 -3.64 1.61
CA ILE A 125 12.81 -3.09 0.79
C ILE A 125 13.27 -1.80 0.11
N GLU A 126 14.03 -0.96 0.82
CA GLU A 126 14.54 0.31 0.29
C GLU A 126 15.44 0.12 -0.94
N GLU A 127 16.20 -0.98 -0.98
CA GLU A 127 17.00 -1.33 -2.16
C GLU A 127 16.15 -1.79 -3.34
N ALA A 128 14.96 -2.34 -3.08
CA ALA A 128 14.06 -2.84 -4.12
C ALA A 128 13.14 -1.76 -4.70
N VAL A 129 13.00 -0.60 -4.03
CA VAL A 129 12.06 0.44 -4.46
C VAL A 129 12.37 0.96 -5.85
N GLY A 130 11.38 0.83 -6.75
CA GLY A 130 11.45 1.33 -8.12
C GLY A 130 12.22 0.45 -9.11
N HIS A 131 12.70 -0.73 -8.69
CA HIS A 131 13.42 -1.68 -9.54
C HIS A 131 12.48 -2.60 -10.31
N VAL A 132 11.68 -2.01 -11.22
CA VAL A 132 10.67 -2.71 -12.03
C VAL A 132 11.25 -3.79 -12.95
N GLU A 133 12.53 -3.72 -13.27
CA GLU A 133 13.24 -4.73 -14.08
C GLU A 133 13.32 -6.11 -13.41
N ALA A 134 13.07 -6.18 -12.09
CA ALA A 134 12.97 -7.43 -11.35
C ALA A 134 11.60 -8.12 -11.51
N LEU A 135 10.63 -7.48 -12.18
CA LEU A 135 9.32 -8.06 -12.47
C LEU A 135 9.35 -8.83 -13.79
N ASP A 136 9.15 -10.15 -13.73
CA ASP A 136 8.92 -10.98 -14.92
C ASP A 136 7.42 -11.07 -15.23
N VAL A 137 7.05 -10.60 -16.43
CA VAL A 137 5.66 -10.60 -16.90
C VAL A 137 5.39 -11.67 -17.94
N ASN A 138 6.40 -12.39 -18.42
CA ASN A 138 6.26 -13.34 -19.54
C ASN A 138 5.27 -14.45 -19.24
N SER A 139 5.36 -15.08 -18.07
CA SER A 139 4.44 -16.13 -17.65
C SER A 139 2.99 -15.66 -17.45
N ALA A 140 2.79 -14.39 -17.09
CA ALA A 140 1.45 -13.81 -16.95
C ALA A 140 0.80 -13.57 -18.32
N ILE A 141 1.56 -13.16 -19.32
CA ILE A 141 1.08 -12.86 -20.68
C ILE A 141 0.67 -14.15 -21.42
N GLU A 142 1.27 -15.29 -21.11
CA GLU A 142 0.93 -16.58 -21.71
C GLU A 142 -0.47 -17.09 -21.33
N HIS A 143 -1.06 -16.57 -20.25
CA HIS A 143 -2.41 -16.97 -19.85
C HIS A 143 -3.45 -16.40 -20.83
N TRP A 144 -4.37 -17.23 -21.30
CA TRP A 144 -5.35 -16.87 -22.34
C TRP A 144 -6.19 -15.61 -22.03
N LYS A 145 -6.49 -15.33 -20.73
CA LYS A 145 -7.18 -14.11 -20.30
C LYS A 145 -6.30 -12.86 -20.32
N ALA A 146 -5.00 -13.04 -20.29
CA ALA A 146 -4.03 -11.96 -20.36
C ALA A 146 -3.56 -11.69 -21.80
N SER A 147 -4.01 -12.51 -22.76
CA SER A 147 -3.73 -12.31 -24.18
C SER A 147 -4.18 -10.92 -24.62
N GLY A 148 -3.24 -10.12 -25.09
CA GLY A 148 -3.47 -8.74 -25.50
C GLY A 148 -3.26 -7.67 -24.39
N LEU A 149 -2.92 -8.07 -23.16
CA LEU A 149 -2.46 -7.09 -22.14
C LEU A 149 -1.04 -6.63 -22.49
N ASP A 150 -0.86 -5.32 -22.55
CA ASP A 150 0.45 -4.68 -22.63
C ASP A 150 0.78 -4.09 -21.26
N LEU A 151 1.77 -4.67 -20.58
CA LEU A 151 2.26 -4.21 -19.27
C LEU A 151 3.47 -3.27 -19.39
N THR A 152 3.95 -3.02 -20.59
CA THR A 152 5.10 -2.14 -20.86
C THR A 152 4.95 -0.76 -20.20
N PRO A 153 3.78 -0.09 -20.24
CA PRO A 153 3.62 1.22 -19.61
C PRO A 153 3.81 1.20 -18.08
N ILE A 154 3.46 0.10 -17.41
CA ILE A 154 3.63 -0.06 -15.96
C ILE A 154 5.10 -0.26 -15.61
N LEU A 155 5.84 -0.98 -16.46
CA LEU A 155 7.24 -1.34 -16.26
C LEU A 155 8.21 -0.35 -16.90
N HIS A 156 7.70 0.74 -17.48
CA HIS A 156 8.53 1.75 -18.12
C HIS A 156 9.38 2.49 -17.08
N VAL A 157 10.69 2.54 -17.34
CA VAL A 157 11.63 3.38 -16.59
C VAL A 157 11.96 4.59 -17.46
N PRO A 158 11.61 5.82 -17.02
CA PRO A 158 11.98 7.02 -17.76
C PRO A 158 13.51 7.18 -17.87
N GLU A 159 13.98 7.83 -18.92
CA GLU A 159 15.37 8.29 -18.97
C GLU A 159 15.59 9.37 -17.90
N LEU A 160 16.49 9.10 -16.97
CA LEU A 160 16.73 9.94 -15.80
C LEU A 160 18.18 10.43 -15.78
N PRO A 161 18.43 11.64 -15.24
CA PRO A 161 19.78 12.10 -14.97
C PRO A 161 20.52 11.12 -14.05
N GLU A 162 21.84 11.00 -14.24
CA GLU A 162 22.67 10.17 -13.37
C GLU A 162 22.53 10.61 -11.91
N GLY A 163 22.38 9.62 -11.00
CA GLY A 163 22.21 9.87 -9.57
C GLY A 163 20.78 10.23 -9.13
N THR A 164 19.79 10.17 -10.02
CA THR A 164 18.38 10.34 -9.64
C THR A 164 17.95 9.22 -8.67
N SER A 165 17.41 9.59 -7.51
CA SER A 165 16.90 8.60 -6.54
C SER A 165 15.54 8.06 -6.95
N LEU A 166 15.37 6.74 -6.85
CA LEU A 166 14.10 6.04 -7.10
C LEU A 166 13.15 6.06 -5.88
N ARG A 167 13.59 6.60 -4.74
CA ARG A 167 12.86 6.63 -3.47
C ARG A 167 13.08 7.95 -2.73
N ASN A 168 12.38 8.13 -1.63
CA ASN A 168 12.59 9.28 -0.75
C ASN A 168 13.99 9.22 -0.11
N THR A 169 14.70 10.34 -0.17
CA THR A 169 16.02 10.53 0.44
C THR A 169 16.16 11.87 1.13
N ARG A 170 15.16 12.75 0.98
CA ARG A 170 15.17 14.10 1.57
C ARG A 170 13.87 14.35 2.32
N GLY A 171 13.98 14.90 3.53
CA GLY A 171 12.82 15.45 4.24
C GLY A 171 12.30 16.71 3.54
N GLN A 172 10.99 16.93 3.66
CA GLN A 172 10.38 18.20 3.24
C GLN A 172 10.19 19.09 4.45
N GLU A 173 10.64 20.34 4.33
CA GLU A 173 10.35 21.39 5.30
C GLU A 173 9.24 22.27 4.71
N HIS A 174 8.06 22.20 5.30
CA HIS A 174 6.88 22.91 4.81
C HIS A 174 6.70 24.31 5.39
N GLY A 175 7.55 24.73 6.33
CA GLY A 175 7.46 26.04 7.00
C GLY A 175 6.14 26.22 7.76
N LEU A 176 5.55 25.14 8.27
CA LEU A 176 4.24 25.15 8.91
C LEU A 176 4.22 25.97 10.21
N GLU A 177 5.37 26.22 10.81
CA GLU A 177 5.53 27.11 11.97
C GLU A 177 5.06 28.54 11.68
N ARG A 178 5.00 28.95 10.41
CA ARG A 178 4.49 30.26 9.95
C ARG A 178 3.02 30.21 9.51
N ALA A 179 2.40 29.04 9.53
CA ALA A 179 1.03 28.89 9.08
C ALA A 179 0.04 29.47 10.11
N LEU A 180 -0.98 30.20 9.64
CA LEU A 180 -2.03 30.77 10.50
C LEU A 180 -2.74 29.72 11.36
N GLY A 181 -2.83 28.48 10.90
CA GLY A 181 -3.41 27.35 11.64
C GLY A 181 -2.56 26.95 12.86
N HIS A 182 -1.26 27.03 12.78
CA HIS A 182 -0.33 26.73 13.89
C HIS A 182 -0.46 27.80 14.98
N LEU A 183 -0.49 29.06 14.60
CA LEU A 183 -0.70 30.19 15.53
C LEU A 183 -2.05 30.13 16.28
N ARG A 184 -3.09 29.56 15.64
CA ARG A 184 -4.41 29.40 16.28
C ARG A 184 -4.46 28.25 17.29
N LEU A 185 -3.70 27.18 17.07
CA LEU A 185 -3.64 26.04 18.01
C LEU A 185 -2.92 26.41 19.32
N GLU A 186 -1.90 27.25 19.27
CA GLU A 186 -1.23 27.75 20.48
C GLU A 186 -2.14 28.66 21.36
N VAL A 187 -3.09 29.35 20.73
CA VAL A 187 -4.06 30.23 21.44
C VAL A 187 -5.22 29.44 22.09
N ILE A 188 -5.53 28.25 21.58
CA ILE A 188 -6.64 27.40 22.09
C ILE A 188 -6.19 26.56 23.31
N VAL A 189 -4.89 26.34 23.50
CA VAL A 189 -4.35 25.53 24.62
C VAL A 189 -4.10 26.38 25.88
N VAL A 190 -4.33 27.69 25.85
CA VAL A 190 -4.07 28.63 26.96
C VAL A 190 -5.36 29.21 27.57
N VAL A 191 -6.54 28.60 27.35
CA VAL A 191 -7.80 29.02 28.04
C VAL A 191 -8.36 27.89 28.88
#